data_c468c480243da81047c13d52a0043a95
#
_entry.id   c468c480243da81047c13d52a0043a95
#
_cell.length_a   1.000
_cell.length_b   1.000
_cell.length_c   1.000
_cell.angle_alpha   90.00
_cell.angle_beta   90.00
_cell.angle_gamma   90.00
#
_symmetry.space_group_name_H-M   'P 1'
#
loop_
_entity.id
_entity.type
_entity.pdbx_description
1 polymer ?
#
loop_
_entity_poly.entity_id
_entity_poly.type
_entity_poly.pdbx_seq_one_letter_code
_entity_poly.pdbx_strand_id
1 'polypeptide(L)'
;MSGPSTGDWRRWVVYQVYPRSFADSDGDGVGDLRGIIGHVDYLRRLGVDVVWLSPVYRSPMDDNGYDISDYTDIDPLFGTLADLDELIAELHARGMKLVMDLVVNHTSDEHPWFIESRSSRDNPKRDWYWWRDTPTNWESLFSGPAWTLDETTGQYYLHLFSAKQPDLNWENPEVRQAIYAMMRWWLDRGVDGFRMDVINMISKDTSLPDTTPRPGSRYGPAFQYFICGPRNHEFLLEMYQEVFAGRDAHVLTVGEMPGVTVPEAVLFTDPARHELDMVFQFQHVQLGMGANKFDLRPLHLPDLKAAMADWQLGLAERGWNSLYFGNHDQPRSVSRFGDDGPHRVASAKTLATVLHLHRGTPYVYQGDELAMANAPFTAITDYRDIETLRFYAQAAERPGADLPALLAAVAKMSRDQGRTPVQWDASPGAGFTTGTPWLAVNPDHTTVNAAAQVGDPGSVFEHYRRLIALRHEDPVVTDGDFELLLPDHPAIWAFLRRSAEAELLVAANFSADVTGVRLPLDADWAGASVVLTSLSDDPQQPPPDLKLRPWESVVWRRFRS
;
A
#
# COMPACT_ATOMS: atom_id res chain seq x y z
N MET A 1 -19.10 23.12 -23.30
CA MET A 1 -18.39 21.96 -22.74
C MET A 1 -17.78 22.43 -21.44
N SER A 2 -18.38 22.06 -20.29
CA SER A 2 -17.78 22.30 -18.99
C SER A 2 -16.52 21.42 -18.92
N GLY A 3 -15.36 22.03 -18.73
CA GLY A 3 -14.13 21.30 -18.46
C GLY A 3 -14.30 20.33 -17.30
N PRO A 4 -13.48 19.25 -17.22
CA PRO A 4 -13.59 18.29 -16.15
C PRO A 4 -13.49 19.03 -14.81
N SER A 5 -14.44 18.77 -13.92
CA SER A 5 -14.37 19.32 -12.56
C SER A 5 -13.11 18.77 -11.90
N THR A 6 -12.21 19.65 -11.49
CA THR A 6 -10.96 19.32 -10.77
C THR A 6 -11.20 18.67 -9.41
N GLY A 7 -12.45 18.32 -9.07
CA GLY A 7 -12.89 17.79 -7.78
C GLY A 7 -13.29 16.32 -7.75
N ASP A 8 -13.27 15.59 -8.88
CA ASP A 8 -13.61 14.17 -8.86
C ASP A 8 -12.40 13.33 -8.41
N TRP A 9 -12.39 12.94 -7.13
CA TRP A 9 -11.34 12.16 -6.49
C TRP A 9 -11.07 10.81 -7.19
N ARG A 10 -12.00 10.27 -7.94
CA ARG A 10 -11.82 9.02 -8.70
C ARG A 10 -10.76 9.15 -9.80
N ARG A 11 -10.45 10.37 -10.22
CA ARG A 11 -9.38 10.66 -11.20
C ARG A 11 -8.01 10.79 -10.58
N TRP A 12 -7.93 10.93 -9.25
CA TRP A 12 -6.66 11.16 -8.57
C TRP A 12 -5.74 9.93 -8.63
N VAL A 13 -4.46 10.24 -8.60
CA VAL A 13 -3.37 9.28 -8.45
C VAL A 13 -2.66 9.59 -7.12
N VAL A 14 -2.49 8.58 -6.30
CA VAL A 14 -1.85 8.70 -4.99
C VAL A 14 -0.39 8.24 -5.10
N TYR A 15 0.52 9.01 -4.50
CA TYR A 15 1.91 8.62 -4.33
C TYR A 15 2.19 8.40 -2.85
N GLN A 16 2.62 7.20 -2.49
CA GLN A 16 2.98 6.88 -1.11
C GLN A 16 4.42 7.28 -0.85
N VAL A 17 4.61 8.13 0.17
CA VAL A 17 5.90 8.47 0.76
C VAL A 17 6.07 7.70 2.06
N TYR A 18 7.14 6.91 2.15
CA TYR A 18 7.66 6.34 3.39
C TYR A 18 8.78 7.27 3.88
N PRO A 19 8.52 8.17 4.84
CA PRO A 19 9.37 9.33 5.14
C PRO A 19 10.81 8.95 5.41
N ARG A 20 10.99 7.93 6.25
CA ARG A 20 12.29 7.45 6.72
C ARG A 20 13.29 7.12 5.59
N SER A 21 12.78 6.81 4.39
CA SER A 21 13.57 6.41 3.23
C SER A 21 13.37 7.29 2.01
N PHE A 22 12.70 8.44 2.13
CA PHE A 22 12.41 9.28 0.98
C PHE A 22 13.58 10.22 0.66
N ALA A 23 13.91 11.14 1.57
CA ALA A 23 15.06 12.04 1.45
C ALA A 23 15.44 12.56 2.84
N ASP A 24 16.72 12.58 3.14
CA ASP A 24 17.32 13.06 4.38
C ASP A 24 17.89 14.46 4.13
N SER A 25 17.41 15.46 4.86
CA SER A 25 17.80 16.84 4.66
C SER A 25 18.95 17.30 5.56
N ASP A 26 19.20 16.64 6.68
CA ASP A 26 20.18 17.05 7.69
C ASP A 26 21.42 16.12 7.80
N GLY A 27 21.39 14.98 7.12
CA GLY A 27 22.52 14.06 6.99
C GLY A 27 22.67 13.09 8.16
N ASP A 28 21.59 12.84 8.91
CA ASP A 28 21.60 11.86 10.01
C ASP A 28 21.39 10.40 9.52
N GLY A 29 21.04 10.24 8.25
CA GLY A 29 20.81 8.93 7.60
C GLY A 29 19.36 8.52 7.57
N VAL A 30 18.44 9.32 8.05
CA VAL A 30 17.00 9.08 8.08
C VAL A 30 16.27 10.18 7.29
N GLY A 31 15.35 9.79 6.44
CA GLY A 31 14.54 10.77 5.69
C GLY A 31 13.57 11.52 6.60
N ASP A 32 13.28 12.77 6.25
CA ASP A 32 12.53 13.72 7.07
C ASP A 32 11.56 14.58 6.25
N LEU A 33 10.71 15.38 6.93
CA LEU A 33 9.73 16.27 6.29
C LEU A 33 10.37 17.32 5.41
N ARG A 34 11.53 17.86 5.80
CA ARG A 34 12.29 18.83 5.01
C ARG A 34 12.81 18.23 3.70
N GLY A 35 13.27 16.98 3.75
CA GLY A 35 13.63 16.20 2.57
C GLY A 35 12.46 16.01 1.62
N ILE A 36 11.25 15.74 2.15
CA ILE A 36 10.03 15.65 1.33
C ILE A 36 9.70 17.00 0.68
N ILE A 37 9.73 18.10 1.45
CA ILE A 37 9.48 19.45 0.94
C ILE A 37 10.44 19.78 -0.22
N GLY A 38 11.71 19.39 -0.10
CA GLY A 38 12.71 19.58 -1.16
C GLY A 38 12.39 18.84 -2.49
N HIS A 39 11.47 17.87 -2.45
CA HIS A 39 11.12 17.04 -3.62
C HIS A 39 9.65 17.19 -4.06
N VAL A 40 8.91 18.16 -3.55
CA VAL A 40 7.50 18.39 -3.95
C VAL A 40 7.37 18.69 -5.45
N ASP A 41 8.34 19.38 -6.05
CA ASP A 41 8.35 19.66 -7.50
C ASP A 41 8.58 18.40 -8.35
N TYR A 42 9.30 17.41 -7.83
CA TYR A 42 9.42 16.08 -8.47
C TYR A 42 8.06 15.37 -8.52
N LEU A 43 7.33 15.36 -7.41
CA LEU A 43 5.99 14.77 -7.32
C LEU A 43 4.99 15.48 -8.25
N ARG A 44 5.00 16.80 -8.27
CA ARG A 44 4.21 17.58 -9.23
C ARG A 44 4.57 17.25 -10.67
N ARG A 45 5.86 17.11 -11.00
CA ARG A 45 6.31 16.76 -12.34
C ARG A 45 5.85 15.37 -12.77
N LEU A 46 5.83 14.41 -11.86
CA LEU A 46 5.27 13.08 -12.10
C LEU A 46 3.77 13.16 -12.42
N GLY A 47 3.06 14.13 -11.84
CA GLY A 47 1.66 14.42 -12.09
C GLY A 47 0.70 13.83 -11.07
N VAL A 48 1.18 13.44 -9.88
CA VAL A 48 0.33 12.89 -8.82
C VAL A 48 -0.54 13.96 -8.18
N ASP A 49 -1.69 13.56 -7.66
CA ASP A 49 -2.70 14.46 -7.08
C ASP A 49 -2.66 14.45 -5.56
N VAL A 50 -2.28 13.32 -4.97
CA VAL A 50 -2.30 13.08 -3.53
C VAL A 50 -0.99 12.46 -3.08
N VAL A 51 -0.45 12.96 -1.99
CA VAL A 51 0.65 12.33 -1.25
C VAL A 51 0.08 11.62 -0.05
N TRP A 52 0.25 10.30 0.03
CA TRP A 52 0.02 9.54 1.24
C TRP A 52 1.32 9.47 2.03
N LEU A 53 1.32 10.05 3.21
CA LEU A 53 2.45 10.07 4.13
C LEU A 53 2.29 8.95 5.16
N SER A 54 3.21 7.97 5.14
CA SER A 54 3.29 6.96 6.21
C SER A 54 3.63 7.63 7.55
N PRO A 55 3.39 6.98 8.72
CA PRO A 55 3.38 7.67 10.00
C PRO A 55 4.64 8.49 10.31
N VAL A 56 4.43 9.73 10.74
CA VAL A 56 5.47 10.66 11.23
C VAL A 56 5.20 11.14 12.66
N TYR A 57 4.18 10.56 13.31
CA TYR A 57 3.82 10.86 14.69
C TYR A 57 4.92 10.43 15.66
N ARG A 58 4.90 10.93 16.90
CA ARG A 58 5.80 10.44 17.94
C ARG A 58 5.64 8.94 18.13
N SER A 59 6.76 8.23 18.11
CA SER A 59 6.81 6.78 18.19
C SER A 59 8.14 6.31 18.76
N PRO A 60 8.17 5.26 19.62
CA PRO A 60 9.41 4.58 19.99
C PRO A 60 10.03 3.78 18.83
N MET A 61 9.37 3.69 17.66
CA MET A 61 9.87 3.03 16.44
C MET A 61 10.06 1.51 16.55
N ASP A 62 9.31 0.83 17.41
CA ASP A 62 9.33 -0.64 17.50
C ASP A 62 8.85 -1.27 16.18
N ASP A 63 7.81 -0.69 15.57
CA ASP A 63 7.31 -1.05 14.24
C ASP A 63 7.38 0.15 13.27
N ASN A 64 8.52 0.85 13.27
CA ASN A 64 8.84 1.92 12.31
C ASN A 64 7.76 3.02 12.19
N GLY A 65 7.15 3.44 13.30
CA GLY A 65 6.18 4.53 13.38
C GLY A 65 4.73 4.07 13.52
N TYR A 66 4.43 2.78 13.34
CA TYR A 66 3.09 2.22 13.55
C TYR A 66 2.78 1.93 15.04
N ASP A 67 3.70 2.20 15.94
CA ASP A 67 3.56 2.20 17.41
C ASP A 67 3.51 3.65 17.92
N ILE A 68 2.35 4.32 17.78
CA ILE A 68 2.20 5.76 18.04
C ILE A 68 2.09 6.03 19.55
N SER A 69 2.96 6.91 20.08
CA SER A 69 2.95 7.37 21.46
C SER A 69 2.27 8.73 21.67
N ASP A 70 2.16 9.56 20.63
CA ASP A 70 1.38 10.80 20.62
C ASP A 70 0.86 11.08 19.20
N TYR A 71 -0.47 11.15 19.06
CA TYR A 71 -1.14 11.38 17.77
C TYR A 71 -1.11 12.85 17.33
N THR A 72 -0.73 13.78 18.20
CA THR A 72 -0.88 15.22 17.97
C THR A 72 0.45 15.96 17.83
N ASP A 73 1.55 15.21 17.80
CA ASP A 73 2.90 15.77 17.58
C ASP A 73 3.68 14.94 16.56
N ILE A 74 4.70 15.56 15.98
CA ILE A 74 5.62 14.92 15.03
C ILE A 74 6.83 14.38 15.78
N ASP A 75 7.28 13.20 15.40
CA ASP A 75 8.51 12.64 15.97
C ASP A 75 9.71 13.50 15.56
N PRO A 76 10.60 13.87 16.50
CA PRO A 76 11.79 14.65 16.21
C PRO A 76 12.69 14.06 15.13
N LEU A 77 12.59 12.75 14.88
CA LEU A 77 13.30 12.07 13.81
C LEU A 77 12.86 12.57 12.42
N PHE A 78 11.61 13.03 12.30
CA PHE A 78 11.05 13.50 11.02
C PHE A 78 10.90 15.02 10.94
N GLY A 79 11.09 15.73 12.04
CA GLY A 79 10.96 17.19 12.09
C GLY A 79 9.96 17.67 13.13
N THR A 80 9.19 18.69 12.79
CA THR A 80 8.25 19.37 13.70
C THR A 80 6.87 19.53 13.07
N LEU A 81 5.86 19.91 13.88
CA LEU A 81 4.56 20.34 13.39
C LEU A 81 4.63 21.49 12.39
N ALA A 82 5.60 22.42 12.58
CA ALA A 82 5.79 23.53 11.64
C ALA A 82 6.31 23.04 10.28
N ASP A 83 7.14 22.01 10.25
CA ASP A 83 7.60 21.39 9.00
C ASP A 83 6.46 20.68 8.28
N LEU A 84 5.54 20.04 9.03
CA LEU A 84 4.34 19.44 8.43
C LEU A 84 3.40 20.53 7.87
N ASP A 85 3.19 21.63 8.59
CA ASP A 85 2.39 22.75 8.10
C ASP A 85 2.96 23.33 6.79
N GLU A 86 4.29 23.44 6.71
CA GLU A 86 4.96 23.88 5.48
C GLU A 86 4.76 22.85 4.35
N LEU A 87 4.89 21.54 4.64
CA LEU A 87 4.64 20.50 3.64
C LEU A 87 3.19 20.56 3.10
N ILE A 88 2.19 20.71 3.97
CA ILE A 88 0.79 20.88 3.58
C ILE A 88 0.64 22.10 2.65
N ALA A 89 1.20 23.25 3.05
CA ALA A 89 1.14 24.48 2.28
C ALA A 89 1.80 24.34 0.90
N GLU A 90 2.96 23.69 0.82
CA GLU A 90 3.72 23.47 -0.43
C GLU A 90 2.99 22.51 -1.38
N LEU A 91 2.34 21.46 -0.84
CA LEU A 91 1.51 20.55 -1.62
C LEU A 91 0.27 21.27 -2.16
N HIS A 92 -0.46 21.99 -1.30
CA HIS A 92 -1.66 22.74 -1.68
C HIS A 92 -1.36 23.84 -2.70
N ALA A 93 -0.24 24.56 -2.55
CA ALA A 93 0.19 25.58 -3.51
C ALA A 93 0.42 25.03 -4.93
N ARG A 94 0.68 23.72 -5.04
CA ARG A 94 0.85 23.00 -6.32
C ARG A 94 -0.36 22.21 -6.75
N GLY A 95 -1.48 22.31 -6.03
CA GLY A 95 -2.73 21.62 -6.31
C GLY A 95 -2.74 20.15 -5.89
N MET A 96 -1.75 19.71 -5.11
CA MET A 96 -1.69 18.37 -4.52
C MET A 96 -2.29 18.36 -3.11
N LYS A 97 -2.64 17.17 -2.62
CA LYS A 97 -3.28 16.92 -1.33
C LYS A 97 -2.40 16.07 -0.44
N LEU A 98 -2.62 16.15 0.88
CA LEU A 98 -1.96 15.30 1.86
C LEU A 98 -2.96 14.35 2.53
N VAL A 99 -2.69 13.05 2.45
CA VAL A 99 -3.36 11.99 3.21
C VAL A 99 -2.37 11.45 4.24
N MET A 100 -2.76 11.44 5.51
CA MET A 100 -1.96 10.87 6.59
C MET A 100 -2.39 9.45 6.94
N ASP A 101 -1.49 8.70 7.51
CA ASP A 101 -1.79 7.37 8.05
C ASP A 101 -2.55 7.52 9.38
N LEU A 102 -3.63 6.76 9.56
CA LEU A 102 -4.45 6.73 10.76
C LEU A 102 -4.35 5.35 11.42
N VAL A 103 -3.50 5.23 12.42
CA VAL A 103 -3.26 3.97 13.14
C VAL A 103 -4.08 3.99 14.43
N VAL A 104 -5.25 3.35 14.41
CA VAL A 104 -6.22 3.45 15.52
C VAL A 104 -6.75 2.08 15.99
N ASN A 105 -6.22 0.98 15.47
CA ASN A 105 -6.45 -0.33 16.08
C ASN A 105 -5.69 -0.48 17.40
N HIS A 106 -4.52 0.12 17.51
CA HIS A 106 -3.60 0.03 18.63
C HIS A 106 -2.85 1.35 18.86
N THR A 107 -2.18 1.48 19.99
CA THR A 107 -1.21 2.55 20.27
C THR A 107 0.15 1.94 20.61
N SER A 108 1.17 2.78 20.81
CA SER A 108 2.36 2.36 21.53
C SER A 108 2.02 2.01 23.00
N ASP A 109 2.78 1.12 23.60
CA ASP A 109 2.75 0.88 25.05
C ASP A 109 3.32 2.08 25.86
N GLU A 110 3.93 3.04 25.16
CA GLU A 110 4.39 4.32 25.72
C GLU A 110 3.36 5.45 25.57
N HIS A 111 2.21 5.19 24.94
CA HIS A 111 1.13 6.18 24.82
C HIS A 111 0.53 6.50 26.21
N PRO A 112 0.27 7.78 26.55
CA PRO A 112 -0.29 8.16 27.84
C PRO A 112 -1.58 7.40 28.22
N TRP A 113 -2.43 7.08 27.23
CA TRP A 113 -3.64 6.29 27.48
C TRP A 113 -3.33 4.89 28.01
N PHE A 114 -2.30 4.21 27.45
CA PHE A 114 -1.92 2.89 27.91
C PHE A 114 -1.19 2.95 29.24
N ILE A 115 -0.31 3.95 29.46
CA ILE A 115 0.37 4.16 30.74
C ILE A 115 -0.65 4.36 31.87
N GLU A 116 -1.70 5.16 31.64
CA GLU A 116 -2.80 5.32 32.60
C GLU A 116 -3.57 4.00 32.77
N SER A 117 -3.99 3.36 31.67
CA SER A 117 -4.76 2.10 31.68
C SER A 117 -4.08 0.99 32.48
N ARG A 118 -2.75 0.85 32.37
CA ARG A 118 -1.98 -0.18 33.07
C ARG A 118 -1.62 0.18 34.51
N SER A 119 -1.82 1.42 34.95
CA SER A 119 -1.39 1.88 36.27
C SER A 119 -2.15 1.23 37.42
N SER A 120 -3.42 0.87 37.22
CA SER A 120 -4.23 0.12 38.17
C SER A 120 -5.45 -0.50 37.48
N ARG A 121 -6.05 -1.55 38.09
CA ARG A 121 -7.28 -2.17 37.63
C ARG A 121 -8.50 -1.24 37.68
N ASP A 122 -8.46 -0.24 38.56
CA ASP A 122 -9.55 0.72 38.80
C ASP A 122 -9.30 2.07 38.08
N ASN A 123 -8.28 2.18 37.23
CA ASN A 123 -8.03 3.42 36.48
C ASN A 123 -9.18 3.70 35.52
N PRO A 124 -9.67 4.96 35.39
CA PRO A 124 -10.74 5.31 34.44
C PRO A 124 -10.50 4.90 33.00
N LYS A 125 -9.23 4.84 32.58
CA LYS A 125 -8.86 4.37 31.23
C LYS A 125 -8.61 2.86 31.15
N ARG A 126 -8.94 2.07 32.21
CA ARG A 126 -8.70 0.62 32.16
C ARG A 126 -9.32 0.00 30.93
N ASP A 127 -10.57 0.29 30.66
CA ASP A 127 -11.34 -0.27 29.56
C ASP A 127 -11.05 0.38 28.19
N TRP A 128 -10.06 1.26 28.10
CA TRP A 128 -9.60 1.79 26.82
C TRP A 128 -8.80 0.77 26.01
N TYR A 129 -8.34 -0.30 26.69
CA TYR A 129 -7.63 -1.43 26.09
C TYR A 129 -8.27 -2.74 26.52
N TRP A 130 -7.92 -3.82 25.82
CA TRP A 130 -8.43 -5.15 26.11
C TRP A 130 -7.60 -5.83 27.21
N TRP A 131 -8.21 -6.13 28.36
CA TRP A 131 -7.57 -6.74 29.53
C TRP A 131 -8.28 -8.02 29.94
N ARG A 132 -7.52 -9.04 30.39
CA ARG A 132 -8.06 -10.29 30.92
C ARG A 132 -7.19 -10.86 32.04
N ASP A 133 -7.80 -11.60 32.96
CA ASP A 133 -7.07 -12.38 33.97
C ASP A 133 -6.43 -13.65 33.38
N THR A 134 -7.07 -14.23 32.33
CA THR A 134 -6.58 -15.40 31.61
C THR A 134 -6.54 -15.11 30.12
N PRO A 135 -5.37 -15.21 29.46
CA PRO A 135 -5.24 -14.94 28.05
C PRO A 135 -5.91 -16.04 27.21
N THR A 136 -6.31 -15.72 25.99
CA THR A 136 -6.66 -16.72 24.97
C THR A 136 -5.40 -17.24 24.28
N ASN A 137 -5.56 -18.30 23.48
CA ASN A 137 -4.47 -18.88 22.71
C ASN A 137 -4.26 -18.23 21.33
N TRP A 138 -4.61 -16.94 21.18
CA TRP A 138 -4.41 -16.23 19.91
C TRP A 138 -2.93 -16.03 19.62
N GLU A 139 -2.59 -16.20 18.34
CA GLU A 139 -1.27 -15.91 17.79
C GLU A 139 -1.19 -14.47 17.32
N SER A 140 -0.12 -13.76 17.67
CA SER A 140 0.20 -12.43 17.14
C SER A 140 0.54 -12.51 15.64
N LEU A 141 0.22 -11.47 14.89
CA LEU A 141 0.60 -11.33 13.47
C LEU A 141 2.13 -11.27 13.27
N PHE A 142 2.86 -10.87 14.32
CA PHE A 142 4.34 -10.90 14.35
C PHE A 142 4.90 -12.12 15.08
N SER A 143 4.17 -13.23 15.07
CA SER A 143 4.51 -14.49 15.73
C SER A 143 4.47 -14.43 17.26
N GLY A 144 4.28 -15.59 17.90
CA GLY A 144 4.16 -15.70 19.35
C GLY A 144 2.75 -15.41 19.88
N PRO A 145 2.57 -15.21 21.20
CA PRO A 145 1.27 -14.94 21.79
C PRO A 145 0.76 -13.54 21.44
N ALA A 146 -0.56 -13.38 21.31
CA ALA A 146 -1.22 -12.08 21.17
C ALA A 146 -1.56 -11.43 22.52
N TRP A 147 -1.13 -12.00 23.64
CA TRP A 147 -1.38 -11.51 24.97
C TRP A 147 -0.09 -11.46 25.79
N THR A 148 0.14 -10.33 26.45
CA THR A 148 1.29 -10.13 27.33
C THR A 148 0.82 -9.81 28.75
N LEU A 149 1.46 -10.44 29.75
CA LEU A 149 1.22 -10.18 31.17
C LEU A 149 1.76 -8.80 31.55
N ASP A 150 0.90 -7.97 32.10
CA ASP A 150 1.31 -6.77 32.83
C ASP A 150 1.54 -7.10 34.29
N GLU A 151 2.79 -7.07 34.74
CA GLU A 151 3.16 -7.44 36.09
C GLU A 151 2.64 -6.45 37.16
N THR A 152 2.32 -5.20 36.74
CA THR A 152 1.79 -4.18 37.66
C THR A 152 0.40 -4.55 38.15
N THR A 153 -0.45 -5.06 37.28
CA THR A 153 -1.85 -5.38 37.59
C THR A 153 -2.13 -6.88 37.67
N GLY A 154 -1.20 -7.71 37.17
CA GLY A 154 -1.35 -9.16 37.08
C GLY A 154 -2.41 -9.60 36.09
N GLN A 155 -2.76 -8.75 35.11
CA GLN A 155 -3.65 -9.06 33.99
C GLN A 155 -2.87 -9.08 32.67
N TYR A 156 -3.47 -9.70 31.64
CA TYR A 156 -2.93 -9.73 30.28
C TYR A 156 -3.63 -8.68 29.43
N TYR A 157 -2.87 -7.97 28.60
CA TYR A 157 -3.42 -7.09 27.55
C TYR A 157 -3.26 -7.72 26.19
N LEU A 158 -4.22 -7.43 25.31
CA LEU A 158 -4.22 -7.86 23.89
C LEU A 158 -3.29 -6.98 23.06
N HIS A 159 -2.53 -7.61 22.18
CA HIS A 159 -1.79 -6.97 21.08
C HIS A 159 -1.79 -7.89 19.87
N LEU A 160 -2.47 -7.52 18.81
CA LEU A 160 -2.50 -8.33 17.59
C LEU A 160 -1.15 -8.31 16.85
N PHE A 161 -0.32 -7.28 17.10
CA PHE A 161 1.02 -7.09 16.53
C PHE A 161 2.10 -7.26 17.60
N SER A 162 3.01 -6.30 17.73
CA SER A 162 4.03 -6.33 18.77
C SER A 162 3.43 -6.19 20.19
N ALA A 163 4.08 -6.75 21.18
CA ALA A 163 3.74 -6.48 22.60
C ALA A 163 3.84 -4.99 22.96
N LYS A 164 4.54 -4.19 22.15
CA LYS A 164 4.59 -2.73 22.27
C LYS A 164 3.44 -2.01 21.56
N GLN A 165 2.47 -2.74 21.01
CA GLN A 165 1.32 -2.21 20.27
C GLN A 165 0.00 -2.73 20.89
N PRO A 166 -0.36 -2.31 22.14
CA PRO A 166 -1.60 -2.74 22.79
C PRO A 166 -2.84 -2.28 22.00
N ASP A 167 -3.79 -3.21 21.81
CA ASP A 167 -5.01 -2.99 21.05
C ASP A 167 -6.02 -2.13 21.81
N LEU A 168 -6.53 -1.09 21.17
CA LEU A 168 -7.58 -0.22 21.69
C LEU A 168 -8.94 -0.95 21.72
N ASN A 169 -9.71 -0.66 22.76
CA ASN A 169 -11.06 -1.17 22.92
C ASN A 169 -12.08 -0.23 22.31
N TRP A 170 -12.43 -0.43 21.03
CA TRP A 170 -13.42 0.36 20.30
C TRP A 170 -14.86 0.19 20.81
N GLU A 171 -15.14 -0.81 21.66
CA GLU A 171 -16.44 -0.89 22.34
C GLU A 171 -16.63 0.28 23.30
N ASN A 172 -15.54 0.84 23.84
CA ASN A 172 -15.60 2.00 24.74
C ASN A 172 -15.84 3.29 23.90
N PRO A 173 -16.96 4.02 24.15
CA PRO A 173 -17.26 5.24 23.41
C PRO A 173 -16.27 6.39 23.68
N GLU A 174 -15.59 6.41 24.84
CA GLU A 174 -14.58 7.44 25.14
C GLU A 174 -13.35 7.29 24.24
N VAL A 175 -12.96 6.06 23.90
CA VAL A 175 -11.89 5.77 22.93
C VAL A 175 -12.27 6.33 21.57
N ARG A 176 -13.49 6.04 21.09
CA ARG A 176 -13.95 6.53 19.79
C ARG A 176 -13.97 8.06 19.74
N GLN A 177 -14.52 8.72 20.78
CA GLN A 177 -14.57 10.19 20.84
C GLN A 177 -13.17 10.82 20.86
N ALA A 178 -12.21 10.21 21.57
CA ALA A 178 -10.82 10.70 21.58
C ALA A 178 -10.17 10.59 20.19
N ILE A 179 -10.42 9.48 19.48
CA ILE A 179 -9.93 9.28 18.10
C ILE A 179 -10.59 10.29 17.16
N TYR A 180 -11.92 10.49 17.22
CA TYR A 180 -12.61 11.44 16.36
C TYR A 180 -12.17 12.89 16.61
N ALA A 181 -11.87 13.25 17.87
CA ALA A 181 -11.33 14.56 18.20
C ALA A 181 -9.94 14.78 17.56
N MET A 182 -9.07 13.77 17.60
CA MET A 182 -7.76 13.79 16.98
C MET A 182 -7.87 13.89 15.44
N MET A 183 -8.76 13.13 14.81
CA MET A 183 -8.98 13.19 13.36
C MET A 183 -9.47 14.58 12.92
N ARG A 184 -10.44 15.19 13.66
CA ARG A 184 -10.89 16.56 13.38
C ARG A 184 -9.74 17.55 13.49
N TRP A 185 -8.88 17.41 14.49
CA TRP A 185 -7.73 18.29 14.70
C TRP A 185 -6.76 18.27 13.50
N TRP A 186 -6.50 17.09 12.91
CA TRP A 186 -5.69 16.98 11.70
C TRP A 186 -6.36 17.58 10.47
N LEU A 187 -7.65 17.33 10.27
CA LEU A 187 -8.39 17.91 9.15
C LEU A 187 -8.49 19.45 9.25
N ASP A 188 -8.66 19.97 10.47
CA ASP A 188 -8.71 21.42 10.72
C ASP A 188 -7.32 22.06 10.53
N ARG A 189 -6.24 21.27 10.63
CA ARG A 189 -4.86 21.70 10.32
C ARG A 189 -4.55 21.71 8.81
N GLY A 190 -5.38 21.06 7.99
CA GLY A 190 -5.24 21.06 6.53
C GLY A 190 -4.92 19.72 5.89
N VAL A 191 -4.96 18.62 6.64
CA VAL A 191 -4.89 17.26 6.09
C VAL A 191 -6.15 16.98 5.26
N ASP A 192 -6.01 16.37 4.09
CA ASP A 192 -7.08 16.15 3.12
C ASP A 192 -7.72 14.75 3.22
N GLY A 193 -7.22 13.88 4.09
CA GLY A 193 -7.77 12.53 4.23
C GLY A 193 -6.90 11.59 5.04
N PHE A 194 -7.35 10.34 5.14
CA PHE A 194 -6.68 9.31 5.92
C PHE A 194 -6.56 7.98 5.17
N ARG A 195 -5.37 7.39 5.21
CA ARG A 195 -5.20 5.95 5.03
C ARG A 195 -5.32 5.29 6.41
N MET A 196 -6.29 4.43 6.58
CA MET A 196 -6.65 3.86 7.87
C MET A 196 -6.04 2.47 8.01
N ASP A 197 -5.05 2.38 8.89
CA ASP A 197 -4.27 1.18 9.18
C ASP A 197 -5.15 0.10 9.78
N VAL A 198 -5.13 -1.10 9.20
CA VAL A 198 -5.88 -2.29 9.62
C VAL A 198 -7.29 -2.00 10.16
N ILE A 199 -8.01 -1.09 9.53
CA ILE A 199 -9.27 -0.54 10.05
C ILE A 199 -10.39 -1.59 10.16
N ASN A 200 -10.27 -2.71 9.49
CA ASN A 200 -11.19 -3.82 9.64
C ASN A 200 -10.94 -4.69 10.89
N MET A 201 -9.91 -4.35 11.69
CA MET A 201 -9.60 -5.05 12.95
C MET A 201 -10.09 -4.31 14.21
N ILE A 202 -10.65 -3.10 14.08
CA ILE A 202 -11.09 -2.31 15.25
C ILE A 202 -12.27 -2.93 16.01
N SER A 203 -13.12 -3.73 15.33
CA SER A 203 -14.22 -4.45 15.96
C SER A 203 -13.84 -5.92 16.16
N LYS A 204 -13.96 -6.39 17.39
CA LYS A 204 -13.60 -7.77 17.76
C LYS A 204 -14.81 -8.52 18.31
N ASP A 205 -14.79 -9.86 18.27
CA ASP A 205 -15.72 -10.67 19.05
C ASP A 205 -15.41 -10.45 20.55
N THR A 206 -16.31 -9.79 21.25
CA THR A 206 -16.11 -9.38 22.66
C THR A 206 -16.03 -10.57 23.63
N SER A 207 -16.47 -11.77 23.22
CA SER A 207 -16.28 -12.98 24.03
C SER A 207 -14.84 -13.48 24.01
N LEU A 208 -14.04 -13.03 23.02
CA LEU A 208 -12.62 -13.39 22.85
C LEU A 208 -12.41 -14.90 23.03
N PRO A 209 -13.00 -15.78 22.21
CA PRO A 209 -12.90 -17.21 22.40
C PRO A 209 -11.52 -17.75 22.01
N ASP A 210 -11.16 -18.91 22.52
CA ASP A 210 -9.97 -19.64 22.04
C ASP A 210 -10.13 -20.07 20.58
N THR A 211 -9.00 -20.18 19.88
CA THR A 211 -8.94 -20.66 18.50
C THR A 211 -8.28 -22.04 18.42
N THR A 212 -8.33 -22.67 17.24
CA THR A 212 -7.63 -23.92 16.97
C THR A 212 -6.12 -23.66 16.87
N PRO A 213 -5.29 -24.26 17.73
CA PRO A 213 -3.84 -24.07 17.67
C PRO A 213 -3.23 -24.59 16.38
N ARG A 214 -2.12 -23.99 15.94
CA ARG A 214 -1.33 -24.56 14.84
C ARG A 214 -0.67 -25.89 15.26
N PRO A 215 -0.43 -26.82 14.33
CA PRO A 215 0.32 -28.03 14.61
C PRO A 215 1.68 -27.72 15.27
N GLY A 216 1.95 -28.29 16.45
CA GLY A 216 3.19 -28.08 17.21
C GLY A 216 3.28 -26.76 17.98
N SER A 217 2.22 -25.94 17.98
CA SER A 217 2.10 -24.70 18.74
C SER A 217 0.93 -24.81 19.73
N ARG A 218 0.95 -24.03 20.78
CA ARG A 218 -0.22 -23.79 21.65
C ARG A 218 -1.01 -22.55 21.23
N TYR A 219 -0.55 -21.80 20.22
CA TYR A 219 -1.20 -20.62 19.66
C TYR A 219 -1.74 -20.93 18.28
N GLY A 220 -2.78 -20.21 17.85
CA GLY A 220 -3.38 -20.34 16.55
C GLY A 220 -3.93 -19.03 16.00
N PRO A 221 -4.15 -18.94 14.66
CA PRO A 221 -4.72 -17.78 14.03
C PRO A 221 -6.14 -17.53 14.52
N ALA A 222 -6.46 -16.28 14.78
CA ALA A 222 -7.74 -15.86 15.33
C ALA A 222 -8.47 -14.85 14.41
N PHE A 223 -8.12 -14.81 13.13
CA PHE A 223 -8.62 -13.83 12.15
C PHE A 223 -10.15 -13.71 12.14
N GLN A 224 -10.88 -14.83 12.27
CA GLN A 224 -12.34 -14.87 12.29
C GLN A 224 -12.97 -14.11 13.47
N TYR A 225 -12.20 -13.70 14.48
CA TYR A 225 -12.69 -13.02 15.66
C TYR A 225 -12.37 -11.52 15.69
N PHE A 226 -11.55 -11.03 14.73
CA PHE A 226 -11.17 -9.63 14.67
C PHE A 226 -11.11 -9.03 13.26
N ILE A 227 -11.22 -9.82 12.19
CA ILE A 227 -11.33 -9.31 10.82
C ILE A 227 -12.79 -9.01 10.51
N CYS A 228 -13.10 -7.80 10.05
CA CYS A 228 -14.44 -7.35 9.70
C CYS A 228 -15.47 -7.71 10.80
N GLY A 229 -15.13 -7.41 12.04
CA GLY A 229 -15.92 -7.77 13.22
C GLY A 229 -17.32 -7.17 13.23
N PRO A 230 -18.21 -7.62 14.13
CA PRO A 230 -19.67 -7.40 14.03
C PRO A 230 -20.10 -5.93 14.07
N ARG A 231 -19.31 -5.04 14.65
CA ARG A 231 -19.62 -3.60 14.76
C ARG A 231 -18.75 -2.72 13.88
N ASN A 232 -17.93 -3.29 12.99
CA ASN A 232 -17.01 -2.51 12.16
C ASN A 232 -17.74 -1.45 11.32
N HIS A 233 -18.84 -1.83 10.66
CA HIS A 233 -19.68 -0.92 9.88
C HIS A 233 -20.29 0.18 10.74
N GLU A 234 -20.75 -0.16 11.96
CA GLU A 234 -21.29 0.82 12.92
C GLU A 234 -20.24 1.87 13.28
N PHE A 235 -19.01 1.44 13.60
CA PHE A 235 -17.92 2.34 13.97
C PHE A 235 -17.48 3.24 12.82
N LEU A 236 -17.42 2.72 11.60
CA LEU A 236 -17.07 3.53 10.42
C LEU A 236 -18.18 4.55 10.07
N LEU A 237 -19.46 4.17 10.19
CA LEU A 237 -20.56 5.10 10.01
C LEU A 237 -20.57 6.19 11.09
N GLU A 238 -20.32 5.83 12.36
CA GLU A 238 -20.16 6.80 13.46
C GLU A 238 -18.98 7.75 13.18
N MET A 239 -17.85 7.21 12.73
CA MET A 239 -16.69 8.02 12.33
C MET A 239 -17.05 9.02 11.23
N TYR A 240 -17.78 8.60 10.20
CA TYR A 240 -18.24 9.51 9.15
C TYR A 240 -19.10 10.63 9.72
N GLN A 241 -20.07 10.29 10.55
CA GLN A 241 -21.00 11.25 11.13
C GLN A 241 -20.31 12.28 12.03
N GLU A 242 -19.32 11.83 12.81
CA GLU A 242 -18.61 12.65 13.79
C GLU A 242 -17.45 13.47 13.18
N VAL A 243 -16.86 13.00 12.07
CA VAL A 243 -15.61 13.58 11.56
C VAL A 243 -15.77 14.19 10.17
N PHE A 244 -16.47 13.53 9.25
CA PHE A 244 -16.48 13.89 7.83
C PHE A 244 -17.76 14.59 7.38
N ALA A 245 -18.90 14.26 7.98
CA ALA A 245 -20.17 14.83 7.59
C ALA A 245 -20.19 16.36 7.75
N GLY A 246 -20.70 17.06 6.71
CA GLY A 246 -20.82 18.52 6.72
C GLY A 246 -19.53 19.29 6.40
N ARG A 247 -18.44 18.64 6.04
CA ARG A 247 -17.25 19.31 5.52
C ARG A 247 -17.45 19.71 4.06
N ASP A 248 -16.98 20.91 3.69
CA ASP A 248 -17.14 21.46 2.33
C ASP A 248 -16.29 20.72 1.30
N ALA A 249 -15.10 20.25 1.69
CA ALA A 249 -14.20 19.50 0.84
C ALA A 249 -14.35 17.98 1.06
N HIS A 250 -14.18 17.20 -0.01
CA HIS A 250 -14.11 15.75 0.09
C HIS A 250 -12.88 15.33 0.89
N VAL A 251 -13.07 14.55 1.94
CA VAL A 251 -12.00 13.93 2.74
C VAL A 251 -11.77 12.53 2.20
N LEU A 252 -10.60 12.29 1.61
CA LEU A 252 -10.27 10.99 1.02
C LEU A 252 -10.04 9.94 2.11
N THR A 253 -10.74 8.81 2.01
CA THR A 253 -10.64 7.71 2.97
C THR A 253 -10.29 6.41 2.27
N VAL A 254 -9.21 5.76 2.71
CA VAL A 254 -8.85 4.43 2.26
C VAL A 254 -8.55 3.52 3.45
N GLY A 255 -9.27 2.41 3.55
CA GLY A 255 -9.08 1.42 4.61
C GLY A 255 -8.09 0.34 4.19
N GLU A 256 -7.06 0.11 4.98
CA GLU A 256 -6.30 -1.13 4.86
C GLU A 256 -7.08 -2.26 5.50
N MET A 257 -7.39 -3.30 4.70
CA MET A 257 -8.29 -4.38 5.11
C MET A 257 -7.74 -5.76 4.73
N PRO A 258 -6.72 -6.26 5.45
CA PRO A 258 -6.25 -7.62 5.23
C PRO A 258 -7.39 -8.64 5.44
N GLY A 259 -7.49 -9.61 4.54
CA GLY A 259 -8.50 -10.66 4.60
C GLY A 259 -9.92 -10.25 4.19
N VAL A 260 -10.17 -9.00 3.81
CA VAL A 260 -11.49 -8.56 3.31
C VAL A 260 -11.84 -9.29 2.01
N THR A 261 -13.08 -9.70 1.89
CA THR A 261 -13.63 -10.31 0.67
C THR A 261 -14.30 -9.25 -0.21
N VAL A 262 -14.50 -9.56 -1.50
CA VAL A 262 -15.20 -8.66 -2.43
C VAL A 262 -16.62 -8.29 -1.92
N PRO A 263 -17.47 -9.23 -1.45
CA PRO A 263 -18.77 -8.87 -0.89
C PRO A 263 -18.71 -7.91 0.30
N GLU A 264 -17.74 -8.09 1.20
CA GLU A 264 -17.53 -7.17 2.33
C GLU A 264 -17.05 -5.80 1.85
N ALA A 265 -16.10 -5.76 0.92
CA ALA A 265 -15.59 -4.53 0.36
C ALA A 265 -16.69 -3.68 -0.33
N VAL A 266 -17.64 -4.32 -1.01
CA VAL A 266 -18.83 -3.64 -1.55
C VAL A 266 -19.59 -2.90 -0.45
N LEU A 267 -19.73 -3.50 0.74
CA LEU A 267 -20.42 -2.84 1.86
C LEU A 267 -19.61 -1.65 2.39
N PHE A 268 -18.30 -1.79 2.52
CA PHE A 268 -17.43 -0.72 3.01
C PHE A 268 -17.30 0.47 2.05
N THR A 269 -17.41 0.21 0.74
CA THR A 269 -17.13 1.22 -0.30
C THR A 269 -18.37 1.68 -1.07
N ASP A 270 -19.56 1.19 -0.72
CA ASP A 270 -20.83 1.70 -1.29
C ASP A 270 -21.06 3.15 -0.83
N PRO A 271 -21.08 4.14 -1.75
CA PRO A 271 -21.25 5.55 -1.38
C PRO A 271 -22.52 5.83 -0.57
N ALA A 272 -23.57 5.00 -0.71
CA ALA A 272 -24.81 5.15 0.04
C ALA A 272 -24.68 4.81 1.54
N ARG A 273 -23.59 4.14 1.92
CA ARG A 273 -23.32 3.74 3.31
C ARG A 273 -22.46 4.75 4.07
N HIS A 274 -21.74 5.61 3.37
CA HIS A 274 -20.88 6.63 3.96
C HIS A 274 -19.82 6.07 4.92
N GLU A 275 -19.09 5.04 4.52
CA GLU A 275 -18.05 4.45 5.36
C GLU A 275 -16.66 4.81 4.82
N LEU A 276 -16.26 4.27 3.67
CA LEU A 276 -14.95 4.50 3.05
C LEU A 276 -15.09 4.75 1.55
N ASP A 277 -14.16 5.50 0.96
CA ASP A 277 -14.10 5.66 -0.49
C ASP A 277 -13.58 4.39 -1.17
N MET A 278 -12.57 3.75 -0.58
CA MET A 278 -11.94 2.55 -1.11
C MET A 278 -11.23 1.74 -0.03
N VAL A 279 -10.81 0.52 -0.39
CA VAL A 279 -10.07 -0.37 0.53
C VAL A 279 -8.83 -0.94 -0.16
N PHE A 280 -7.74 -1.10 0.58
CA PHE A 280 -6.62 -1.95 0.20
C PHE A 280 -6.96 -3.40 0.53
N GLN A 281 -7.07 -4.22 -0.48
CA GLN A 281 -7.23 -5.67 -0.40
C GLN A 281 -5.88 -6.36 -0.61
N PHE A 282 -5.73 -7.59 -0.13
CA PHE A 282 -4.45 -8.29 -0.11
C PHE A 282 -4.40 -9.52 -1.01
N GLN A 283 -5.47 -9.86 -1.73
CA GLN A 283 -5.57 -11.11 -2.50
C GLN A 283 -4.41 -11.27 -3.49
N HIS A 284 -4.09 -10.23 -4.27
CA HIS A 284 -3.03 -10.30 -5.28
C HIS A 284 -1.61 -10.34 -4.69
N VAL A 285 -1.35 -9.64 -3.56
CA VAL A 285 -0.04 -9.65 -2.90
C VAL A 285 0.22 -10.93 -2.10
N GLN A 286 -0.82 -11.68 -1.76
CA GLN A 286 -0.71 -12.98 -1.11
C GLN A 286 -0.49 -14.15 -2.08
N LEU A 287 -0.64 -13.94 -3.38
CA LEU A 287 -0.36 -14.97 -4.40
C LEU A 287 1.10 -15.43 -4.32
N GLY A 288 1.30 -16.74 -4.53
CA GLY A 288 2.63 -17.35 -4.42
C GLY A 288 3.18 -17.43 -3.00
N MET A 289 2.32 -17.30 -1.97
CA MET A 289 2.61 -17.60 -0.57
C MET A 289 1.94 -18.91 -0.15
N GLY A 290 2.63 -19.67 0.71
CA GLY A 290 2.08 -20.88 1.31
C GLY A 290 1.51 -20.63 2.70
N ALA A 291 2.04 -21.33 3.72
CA ALA A 291 1.57 -21.19 5.10
C ALA A 291 1.86 -19.84 5.75
N ASN A 292 2.82 -19.10 5.23
CA ASN A 292 3.16 -17.74 5.63
C ASN A 292 3.87 -17.01 4.47
N LYS A 293 4.16 -15.72 4.65
CA LYS A 293 4.80 -14.83 3.67
C LYS A 293 6.12 -15.35 3.11
N PHE A 294 6.89 -16.08 3.91
CA PHE A 294 8.21 -16.62 3.54
C PHE A 294 8.18 -18.08 3.04
N ASP A 295 7.00 -18.71 3.02
CA ASP A 295 6.78 -20.01 2.35
C ASP A 295 6.46 -19.77 0.88
N LEU A 296 7.51 -19.65 0.05
CA LEU A 296 7.37 -19.23 -1.35
C LEU A 296 6.83 -20.34 -2.23
N ARG A 297 5.84 -19.98 -3.05
CA ARG A 297 5.24 -20.81 -4.10
C ARG A 297 5.41 -20.11 -5.46
N PRO A 298 5.34 -20.84 -6.58
CA PRO A 298 5.30 -20.21 -7.89
C PRO A 298 4.12 -19.23 -8.01
N LEU A 299 4.40 -18.06 -8.59
CA LEU A 299 3.38 -17.09 -8.96
C LEU A 299 2.99 -17.33 -10.42
N HIS A 300 1.70 -17.56 -10.70
CA HIS A 300 1.20 -17.77 -12.05
C HIS A 300 0.38 -16.56 -12.52
N LEU A 301 0.64 -16.10 -13.74
CA LEU A 301 -0.07 -14.96 -14.31
C LEU A 301 -1.61 -15.14 -14.35
N PRO A 302 -2.16 -16.31 -14.68
CA PRO A 302 -3.61 -16.53 -14.60
C PRO A 302 -4.21 -16.23 -13.23
N ASP A 303 -3.53 -16.63 -12.15
CA ASP A 303 -3.99 -16.38 -10.78
C ASP A 303 -4.00 -14.88 -10.45
N LEU A 304 -2.96 -14.15 -10.90
CA LEU A 304 -2.89 -12.70 -10.73
C LEU A 304 -4.00 -11.97 -11.51
N LYS A 305 -4.23 -12.38 -12.76
CA LYS A 305 -5.34 -11.87 -13.58
C LYS A 305 -6.70 -12.12 -12.93
N ALA A 306 -6.92 -13.33 -12.44
CA ALA A 306 -8.17 -13.70 -11.78
C ALA A 306 -8.38 -12.85 -10.52
N ALA A 307 -7.38 -12.75 -9.64
CA ALA A 307 -7.46 -11.93 -8.44
C ALA A 307 -7.80 -10.47 -8.76
N MET A 308 -7.11 -9.86 -9.74
CA MET A 308 -7.40 -8.47 -10.12
C MET A 308 -8.78 -8.32 -10.77
N ALA A 309 -9.19 -9.26 -11.62
CA ALA A 309 -10.49 -9.20 -12.30
C ALA A 309 -11.66 -9.37 -11.34
N ASP A 310 -11.55 -10.23 -10.33
CA ASP A 310 -12.58 -10.41 -9.28
C ASP A 310 -12.93 -9.08 -8.61
N TRP A 311 -11.91 -8.27 -8.29
CA TRP A 311 -12.08 -6.95 -7.69
C TRP A 311 -12.61 -5.92 -8.69
N GLN A 312 -12.19 -5.98 -9.96
CA GLN A 312 -12.74 -5.11 -11.02
C GLN A 312 -14.24 -5.32 -11.21
N LEU A 313 -14.65 -6.59 -11.31
CA LEU A 313 -16.04 -6.96 -11.54
C LEU A 313 -16.90 -6.80 -10.26
N GLY A 314 -16.36 -7.17 -9.12
CA GLY A 314 -17.09 -7.13 -7.85
C GLY A 314 -17.42 -5.72 -7.37
N LEU A 315 -16.56 -4.75 -7.62
CA LEU A 315 -16.76 -3.35 -7.24
C LEU A 315 -17.29 -2.46 -8.39
N ALA A 316 -17.66 -3.06 -9.53
CA ALA A 316 -18.06 -2.30 -10.72
C ALA A 316 -19.27 -1.38 -10.49
N GLU A 317 -20.30 -1.85 -9.77
CA GLU A 317 -21.56 -1.13 -9.61
C GLU A 317 -21.61 -0.21 -8.39
N ARG A 318 -21.02 -0.65 -7.26
CA ARG A 318 -21.24 0.00 -5.95
C ARG A 318 -19.97 0.28 -5.16
N GLY A 319 -18.80 0.13 -5.75
CA GLY A 319 -17.56 0.32 -5.04
C GLY A 319 -16.47 0.95 -5.90
N TRP A 320 -15.31 1.14 -5.27
CA TRP A 320 -14.14 1.68 -5.94
C TRP A 320 -12.87 0.98 -5.47
N ASN A 321 -11.99 0.63 -6.42
CA ASN A 321 -10.73 -0.07 -6.11
C ASN A 321 -9.62 0.91 -5.75
N SER A 322 -8.77 0.54 -4.79
CA SER A 322 -7.38 0.98 -4.73
C SER A 322 -6.51 0.00 -5.53
N LEU A 323 -5.62 0.53 -6.37
CA LEU A 323 -4.79 -0.25 -7.27
C LEU A 323 -3.33 -0.10 -6.87
N TYR A 324 -2.65 -1.19 -6.49
CA TYR A 324 -1.24 -1.17 -6.10
C TYR A 324 -0.57 -2.52 -6.39
N PHE A 325 0.74 -2.52 -6.62
CA PHE A 325 1.58 -3.72 -6.62
C PHE A 325 2.59 -3.70 -5.49
N GLY A 326 2.90 -2.53 -4.95
CA GLY A 326 3.86 -2.36 -3.87
C GLY A 326 3.40 -1.32 -2.86
N ASN A 327 3.94 -1.43 -1.65
CA ASN A 327 3.86 -0.45 -0.57
C ASN A 327 5.04 -0.69 0.39
N HIS A 328 5.07 0.00 1.52
CA HIS A 328 6.10 -0.13 2.56
C HIS A 328 6.12 -1.49 3.28
N ASP A 329 5.12 -2.36 3.06
CA ASP A 329 5.02 -3.71 3.65
C ASP A 329 5.22 -4.84 2.64
N GLN A 330 5.50 -4.48 1.38
CA GLN A 330 5.76 -5.42 0.30
C GLN A 330 7.21 -5.28 -0.22
N PRO A 331 7.79 -6.34 -0.80
CA PRO A 331 9.01 -6.20 -1.58
C PRO A 331 8.75 -5.33 -2.82
N ARG A 332 9.81 -4.88 -3.49
CA ARG A 332 9.71 -4.07 -4.70
C ARG A 332 8.88 -4.77 -5.78
N SER A 333 7.95 -4.03 -6.37
CA SER A 333 6.96 -4.55 -7.32
C SER A 333 7.59 -5.24 -8.53
N VAL A 334 8.66 -4.67 -9.09
CA VAL A 334 9.38 -5.24 -10.23
C VAL A 334 10.06 -6.57 -9.89
N SER A 335 10.60 -6.72 -8.66
CA SER A 335 11.21 -7.98 -8.19
C SER A 335 10.17 -9.04 -7.82
N ARG A 336 8.96 -8.63 -7.48
CA ARG A 336 7.87 -9.53 -7.05
C ARG A 336 7.06 -10.05 -8.23
N PHE A 337 6.66 -9.16 -9.15
CA PHE A 337 5.70 -9.43 -10.22
C PHE A 337 6.30 -9.27 -11.62
N GLY A 338 7.49 -8.70 -11.74
CA GLY A 338 8.17 -8.41 -13.00
C GLY A 338 9.45 -9.22 -13.20
N ASP A 339 10.37 -8.63 -13.96
CA ASP A 339 11.72 -9.10 -14.20
C ASP A 339 12.67 -7.99 -13.75
N ASP A 340 13.40 -8.20 -12.66
CA ASP A 340 14.37 -7.24 -12.11
C ASP A 340 15.78 -7.41 -12.69
N GLY A 341 15.93 -8.30 -13.68
CA GLY A 341 17.13 -8.56 -14.46
C GLY A 341 17.16 -7.81 -15.79
N PRO A 342 17.38 -8.53 -16.92
CA PRO A 342 17.61 -7.92 -18.24
C PRO A 342 16.39 -7.15 -18.79
N HIS A 343 15.19 -7.46 -18.34
CA HIS A 343 13.97 -6.81 -18.80
C HIS A 343 13.38 -5.82 -17.79
N ARG A 344 14.13 -5.40 -16.78
CA ARG A 344 13.66 -4.60 -15.65
C ARG A 344 12.86 -3.36 -16.07
N VAL A 345 13.40 -2.54 -16.98
CA VAL A 345 12.72 -1.32 -17.44
C VAL A 345 11.44 -1.66 -18.20
N ALA A 346 11.48 -2.65 -19.07
CA ALA A 346 10.31 -3.08 -19.84
C ALA A 346 9.22 -3.66 -18.92
N SER A 347 9.59 -4.51 -17.96
CA SER A 347 8.65 -5.13 -17.03
C SER A 347 8.03 -4.11 -16.07
N ALA A 348 8.81 -3.15 -15.55
CA ALA A 348 8.29 -2.08 -14.71
C ALA A 348 7.24 -1.22 -15.45
N LYS A 349 7.51 -0.85 -16.70
CA LYS A 349 6.54 -0.12 -17.53
C LYS A 349 5.28 -0.94 -17.82
N THR A 350 5.45 -2.23 -18.03
CA THR A 350 4.31 -3.15 -18.28
C THR A 350 3.44 -3.32 -17.05
N LEU A 351 4.04 -3.49 -15.87
CA LEU A 351 3.32 -3.48 -14.59
C LEU A 351 2.54 -2.17 -14.39
N ALA A 352 3.21 -1.03 -14.60
CA ALA A 352 2.57 0.28 -14.51
C ALA A 352 1.39 0.42 -15.47
N THR A 353 1.56 0.02 -16.75
CA THR A 353 0.51 0.09 -17.77
C THR A 353 -0.72 -0.70 -17.35
N VAL A 354 -0.52 -1.94 -16.93
CA VAL A 354 -1.62 -2.81 -16.51
C VAL A 354 -2.32 -2.22 -15.28
N LEU A 355 -1.56 -1.80 -14.26
CA LEU A 355 -2.13 -1.28 -13.02
C LEU A 355 -2.96 0.00 -13.26
N HIS A 356 -2.36 1.01 -13.90
CA HIS A 356 -2.99 2.31 -14.09
C HIS A 356 -4.22 2.29 -14.99
N LEU A 357 -4.36 1.28 -15.86
CA LEU A 357 -5.48 1.15 -16.78
C LEU A 357 -6.61 0.25 -16.26
N HIS A 358 -6.49 -0.35 -15.08
CA HIS A 358 -7.61 -0.92 -14.35
C HIS A 358 -8.51 0.21 -13.80
N ARG A 359 -9.78 -0.12 -13.50
CA ARG A 359 -10.72 0.81 -12.87
C ARG A 359 -10.45 0.89 -11.36
N GLY A 360 -10.12 2.07 -10.88
CA GLY A 360 -9.76 2.33 -9.49
C GLY A 360 -8.75 3.47 -9.37
N THR A 361 -8.36 3.83 -8.16
CA THR A 361 -7.33 4.83 -7.88
C THR A 361 -5.96 4.15 -7.80
N PRO A 362 -5.01 4.46 -8.68
CA PRO A 362 -3.67 3.90 -8.60
C PRO A 362 -2.85 4.56 -7.48
N TYR A 363 -2.12 3.71 -6.77
CA TYR A 363 -1.15 4.07 -5.74
C TYR A 363 0.25 3.75 -6.26
N VAL A 364 1.07 4.77 -6.42
CA VAL A 364 2.47 4.66 -6.78
C VAL A 364 3.28 4.64 -5.50
N TYR A 365 3.98 3.56 -5.22
CA TYR A 365 4.90 3.52 -4.09
C TYR A 365 6.25 4.13 -4.48
N GLN A 366 6.84 4.94 -3.60
CA GLN A 366 8.14 5.59 -3.85
C GLN A 366 9.18 4.61 -4.42
N GLY A 367 9.69 4.93 -5.61
CA GLY A 367 10.67 4.13 -6.34
C GLY A 367 10.07 3.16 -7.38
N ASP A 368 8.74 2.94 -7.42
CA ASP A 368 8.11 2.18 -8.50
C ASP A 368 8.30 2.88 -9.85
N GLU A 369 8.18 4.22 -9.86
CA GLU A 369 8.38 5.08 -11.02
C GLU A 369 9.83 5.14 -11.51
N LEU A 370 10.76 4.59 -10.73
CA LEU A 370 12.18 4.44 -11.06
C LEU A 370 12.56 2.99 -11.40
N ALA A 371 11.64 2.06 -11.25
CA ALA A 371 11.87 0.62 -11.31
C ALA A 371 12.92 0.17 -10.26
N MET A 372 12.86 0.69 -9.04
CA MET A 372 13.71 0.21 -7.95
C MET A 372 13.41 -1.26 -7.66
N ALA A 373 14.46 -2.07 -7.56
CA ALA A 373 14.40 -3.51 -7.30
C ALA A 373 14.79 -3.82 -5.85
N ASN A 374 14.57 -5.07 -5.43
CA ASN A 374 15.07 -5.57 -4.16
C ASN A 374 16.58 -5.37 -4.04
N ALA A 375 17.05 -4.93 -2.87
CA ALA A 375 18.48 -4.82 -2.59
C ALA A 375 19.12 -6.21 -2.36
N PRO A 376 20.38 -6.40 -2.72
CA PRO A 376 21.07 -7.67 -2.59
C PRO A 376 21.56 -7.91 -1.15
N PHE A 377 20.65 -7.91 -0.18
CA PHE A 377 20.97 -8.23 1.21
C PHE A 377 21.40 -9.69 1.35
N THR A 378 22.50 -9.93 2.08
CA THR A 378 23.15 -11.24 2.15
C THR A 378 23.17 -11.85 3.55
N ALA A 379 22.88 -11.06 4.58
CA ALA A 379 22.89 -11.50 5.96
C ALA A 379 21.63 -11.00 6.69
N ILE A 380 21.20 -11.73 7.72
CA ILE A 380 20.04 -11.32 8.54
C ILE A 380 20.30 -9.98 9.27
N THR A 381 21.56 -9.65 9.50
CA THR A 381 21.97 -8.37 10.08
C THR A 381 21.78 -7.15 9.18
N ASP A 382 21.50 -7.37 7.88
CA ASP A 382 21.19 -6.29 6.94
C ASP A 382 19.75 -5.76 7.14
N TYR A 383 18.90 -6.53 7.81
CA TYR A 383 17.49 -6.23 8.02
C TYR A 383 17.23 -5.51 9.34
N ARG A 384 16.15 -4.71 9.37
CA ARG A 384 15.66 -3.95 10.53
C ARG A 384 14.21 -4.29 10.87
N ASP A 385 13.49 -4.91 9.95
CA ASP A 385 12.07 -5.23 10.07
C ASP A 385 11.80 -6.29 11.16
N ILE A 386 10.94 -5.94 12.11
CA ILE A 386 10.58 -6.79 13.26
C ILE A 386 9.92 -8.12 12.82
N GLU A 387 9.05 -8.10 11.80
CA GLU A 387 8.43 -9.32 11.25
C GLU A 387 9.49 -10.28 10.73
N THR A 388 10.39 -9.76 9.90
CA THR A 388 11.49 -10.53 9.30
C THR A 388 12.42 -11.11 10.35
N LEU A 389 12.86 -10.31 11.30
CA LEU A 389 13.81 -10.72 12.33
C LEU A 389 13.22 -11.79 13.26
N ARG A 390 11.96 -11.61 13.70
CA ARG A 390 11.26 -12.58 14.55
C ARG A 390 10.99 -13.89 13.82
N PHE A 391 10.52 -13.82 12.57
CA PHE A 391 10.34 -15.01 11.73
C PHE A 391 11.63 -15.80 11.59
N TYR A 392 12.73 -15.14 11.20
CA TYR A 392 14.02 -15.79 10.99
C TYR A 392 14.54 -16.43 12.30
N ALA A 393 14.50 -15.71 13.41
CA ALA A 393 14.94 -16.22 14.71
C ALA A 393 14.15 -17.49 15.10
N GLN A 394 12.81 -17.42 15.04
CA GLN A 394 11.95 -18.55 15.38
C GLN A 394 12.14 -19.75 14.44
N ALA A 395 12.31 -19.51 13.14
CA ALA A 395 12.50 -20.56 12.16
C ALA A 395 13.90 -21.21 12.29
N ALA A 396 14.92 -20.42 12.64
CA ALA A 396 16.30 -20.91 12.83
C ALA A 396 16.45 -21.82 14.06
N GLU A 397 15.61 -21.68 15.07
CA GLU A 397 15.61 -22.54 16.28
C GLU A 397 15.05 -23.95 16.00
N ARG A 398 14.38 -24.16 14.87
CA ARG A 398 13.80 -25.48 14.54
C ARG A 398 14.91 -26.50 14.21
N PRO A 399 14.84 -27.73 14.74
CA PRO A 399 15.80 -28.76 14.41
C PRO A 399 15.88 -29.02 12.89
N GLY A 400 17.07 -28.91 12.31
CA GLY A 400 17.30 -29.11 10.88
C GLY A 400 16.90 -27.93 10.00
N ALA A 401 16.77 -26.72 10.55
CA ALA A 401 16.49 -25.52 9.76
C ALA A 401 17.53 -25.28 8.66
N ASP A 402 17.07 -25.03 7.44
CA ASP A 402 17.92 -24.65 6.30
C ASP A 402 18.07 -23.11 6.31
N LEU A 403 19.10 -22.62 7.01
CA LEU A 403 19.36 -21.18 7.15
C LEU A 403 19.60 -20.46 5.80
N PRO A 404 20.32 -21.03 4.82
CA PRO A 404 20.42 -20.46 3.48
C PRO A 404 19.08 -20.30 2.78
N ALA A 405 18.22 -21.32 2.83
CA ALA A 405 16.87 -21.25 2.23
C ALA A 405 15.97 -20.22 2.95
N LEU A 406 16.05 -20.13 4.28
CA LEU A 406 15.33 -19.12 5.06
C LEU A 406 15.77 -17.71 4.68
N LEU A 407 17.09 -17.46 4.57
CA LEU A 407 17.61 -16.16 4.19
C LEU A 407 17.23 -15.80 2.75
N ALA A 408 17.25 -16.78 1.82
CA ALA A 408 16.81 -16.57 0.44
C ALA A 408 15.31 -16.18 0.35
N ALA A 409 14.46 -16.77 1.19
CA ALA A 409 13.04 -16.40 1.27
C ALA A 409 12.85 -14.99 1.85
N VAL A 410 13.60 -14.65 2.91
CA VAL A 410 13.63 -13.31 3.51
C VAL A 410 14.10 -12.27 2.47
N ALA A 411 15.14 -12.54 1.72
CA ALA A 411 15.66 -11.65 0.68
C ALA A 411 14.62 -11.34 -0.42
N LYS A 412 13.67 -12.25 -0.65
CA LYS A 412 12.58 -12.02 -1.62
C LYS A 412 11.41 -11.25 -1.06
N MET A 413 11.07 -11.43 0.23
CA MET A 413 9.76 -11.04 0.74
C MET A 413 9.79 -10.09 1.95
N SER A 414 10.97 -9.76 2.49
CA SER A 414 11.07 -8.82 3.62
C SER A 414 10.50 -7.45 3.26
N ARG A 415 9.82 -6.82 4.22
CA ARG A 415 9.33 -5.44 4.13
C ARG A 415 10.49 -4.45 3.89
N ASP A 416 11.68 -4.72 4.39
CA ASP A 416 12.86 -3.86 4.20
C ASP A 416 13.26 -3.70 2.74
N GLN A 417 12.90 -4.63 1.87
CA GLN A 417 13.13 -4.50 0.43
C GLN A 417 12.37 -3.30 -0.16
N GLY A 418 11.12 -3.10 0.27
CA GLY A 418 10.36 -1.90 -0.07
C GLY A 418 10.85 -0.63 0.64
N ARG A 419 11.55 -0.78 1.78
CA ARG A 419 11.99 0.33 2.64
C ARG A 419 13.39 0.84 2.37
N THR A 420 14.09 0.30 1.35
CA THR A 420 15.39 0.83 0.91
C THR A 420 15.26 2.30 0.48
N PRO A 421 16.26 3.16 0.78
CA PRO A 421 16.24 4.57 0.42
C PRO A 421 15.99 4.82 -1.07
N VAL A 422 15.21 5.87 -1.37
CA VAL A 422 14.96 6.31 -2.75
C VAL A 422 16.27 6.75 -3.41
N GLN A 423 16.43 6.36 -4.66
CA GLN A 423 17.62 6.60 -5.45
C GLN A 423 17.44 7.89 -6.27
N TRP A 424 17.89 9.02 -5.72
CA TRP A 424 17.76 10.32 -6.37
C TRP A 424 18.82 10.55 -7.43
N ASP A 425 20.07 10.14 -7.17
CA ASP A 425 21.19 10.29 -8.07
C ASP A 425 22.26 9.20 -7.92
N ALA A 426 23.38 9.32 -8.67
CA ALA A 426 24.46 8.36 -8.67
C ALA A 426 25.54 8.60 -7.58
N SER A 427 25.34 9.56 -6.66
CA SER A 427 26.27 9.83 -5.55
C SER A 427 26.31 8.68 -4.53
N PRO A 428 27.33 8.59 -3.67
CA PRO A 428 27.48 7.47 -2.73
C PRO A 428 26.29 7.24 -1.80
N GLY A 429 25.58 8.29 -1.40
CA GLY A 429 24.33 8.21 -0.62
C GLY A 429 23.07 8.16 -1.50
N ALA A 430 23.22 7.93 -2.82
CA ALA A 430 22.14 7.96 -3.81
C ALA A 430 21.35 9.28 -3.85
N GLY A 431 21.92 10.39 -3.42
CA GLY A 431 21.22 11.67 -3.21
C GLY A 431 20.19 11.61 -2.07
N PHE A 432 20.03 10.48 -1.42
CA PHE A 432 19.13 10.30 -0.27
C PHE A 432 19.71 10.97 0.98
N THR A 433 20.98 10.70 1.28
CA THR A 433 21.67 11.21 2.47
C THR A 433 23.13 11.55 2.20
N THR A 434 23.68 12.47 2.97
CA THR A 434 25.13 12.72 3.08
C THR A 434 25.78 11.94 4.23
N GLY A 435 24.97 11.32 5.10
CA GLY A 435 25.39 10.52 6.24
C GLY A 435 25.40 9.00 5.95
N THR A 436 25.27 8.21 7.01
CA THR A 436 25.12 6.75 6.90
C THR A 436 23.62 6.41 6.88
N PRO A 437 23.08 5.85 5.79
CA PRO A 437 21.66 5.57 5.72
C PRO A 437 21.24 4.51 6.75
N TRP A 438 20.06 4.66 7.35
CA TRP A 438 19.49 3.75 8.36
C TRP A 438 19.30 2.32 7.83
N LEU A 439 19.08 2.18 6.53
CA LEU A 439 19.03 0.94 5.77
C LEU A 439 19.88 1.12 4.50
N ALA A 440 20.61 0.11 4.10
CA ALA A 440 21.56 0.21 2.99
C ALA A 440 20.88 0.63 1.68
N VAL A 441 21.49 1.57 0.97
CA VAL A 441 21.11 1.94 -0.38
C VAL A 441 21.37 0.79 -1.33
N ASN A 442 20.47 0.54 -2.28
CA ASN A 442 20.71 -0.46 -3.32
C ASN A 442 21.90 -0.03 -4.20
N PRO A 443 22.92 -0.86 -4.40
CA PRO A 443 24.14 -0.51 -5.15
C PRO A 443 23.91 -0.16 -6.62
N ASP A 444 22.72 -0.49 -7.18
CA ASP A 444 22.35 -0.13 -8.55
C ASP A 444 21.96 1.34 -8.74
N HIS A 445 21.90 2.13 -7.66
CA HIS A 445 21.62 3.58 -7.72
C HIS A 445 22.51 4.36 -8.68
N THR A 446 23.68 3.85 -8.99
CA THR A 446 24.61 4.46 -9.96
C THR A 446 24.03 4.52 -11.39
N THR A 447 23.04 3.68 -11.70
CA THR A 447 22.40 3.59 -13.02
C THR A 447 20.88 3.74 -12.95
N VAL A 448 20.28 3.39 -11.82
CA VAL A 448 18.83 3.48 -11.58
C VAL A 448 18.58 4.57 -10.56
N ASN A 449 18.22 5.75 -11.02
CA ASN A 449 17.96 6.90 -10.14
C ASN A 449 17.10 7.95 -10.84
N ALA A 450 16.53 8.86 -10.07
CA ALA A 450 15.66 9.92 -10.57
C ALA A 450 16.38 10.87 -11.52
N ALA A 451 17.63 11.28 -11.21
CA ALA A 451 18.39 12.21 -12.04
C ALA A 451 18.64 11.68 -13.46
N ALA A 452 18.81 10.37 -13.61
CA ALA A 452 18.98 9.74 -14.92
C ALA A 452 17.66 9.58 -15.70
N GLN A 453 16.53 9.53 -15.01
CA GLN A 453 15.24 9.18 -15.63
C GLN A 453 14.34 10.37 -15.91
N VAL A 454 14.39 11.40 -15.07
CA VAL A 454 13.55 12.60 -15.23
C VAL A 454 13.94 13.37 -16.50
N GLY A 455 13.02 13.36 -17.48
CA GLY A 455 13.24 13.99 -18.78
C GLY A 455 13.79 13.08 -19.88
N ASP A 456 14.12 11.82 -19.56
CA ASP A 456 14.40 10.81 -20.57
C ASP A 456 13.08 10.18 -21.07
N PRO A 457 12.66 10.42 -22.33
CA PRO A 457 11.40 9.89 -22.86
C PRO A 457 11.30 8.36 -22.82
N GLY A 458 12.44 7.66 -22.79
CA GLY A 458 12.55 6.22 -22.70
C GLY A 458 12.47 5.66 -21.28
N SER A 459 12.50 6.49 -20.26
CA SER A 459 12.56 6.08 -18.85
C SER A 459 11.24 5.52 -18.31
N VAL A 460 11.31 4.87 -17.13
CA VAL A 460 10.14 4.41 -16.39
C VAL A 460 9.39 5.61 -15.80
N PHE A 461 10.09 6.62 -15.29
CA PHE A 461 9.50 7.85 -14.79
C PHE A 461 8.58 8.53 -15.81
N GLU A 462 9.08 8.75 -17.03
CA GLU A 462 8.28 9.40 -18.09
C GLU A 462 7.14 8.49 -18.58
N HIS A 463 7.24 7.17 -18.43
CA HIS A 463 6.14 6.26 -18.70
C HIS A 463 5.01 6.41 -17.66
N TYR A 464 5.34 6.44 -16.35
CA TYR A 464 4.37 6.75 -15.30
C TYR A 464 3.70 8.11 -15.53
N ARG A 465 4.48 9.14 -15.83
CA ARG A 465 3.95 10.48 -16.12
C ARG A 465 2.93 10.46 -17.27
N ARG A 466 3.19 9.70 -18.35
CA ARG A 466 2.25 9.54 -19.46
C ARG A 466 0.99 8.77 -19.06
N LEU A 467 1.10 7.75 -18.24
CA LEU A 467 -0.06 7.01 -17.70
C LEU A 467 -0.94 7.90 -16.83
N ILE A 468 -0.34 8.71 -15.98
CA ILE A 468 -1.06 9.65 -15.12
C ILE A 468 -1.76 10.72 -15.96
N ALA A 469 -1.07 11.29 -16.96
CA ALA A 469 -1.69 12.24 -17.89
C ALA A 469 -2.86 11.61 -18.66
N LEU A 470 -2.70 10.38 -19.18
CA LEU A 470 -3.77 9.66 -19.86
C LEU A 470 -5.00 9.46 -18.96
N ARG A 471 -4.79 9.15 -17.68
CA ARG A 471 -5.88 9.03 -16.71
C ARG A 471 -6.62 10.34 -16.49
N HIS A 472 -5.92 11.46 -16.43
CA HIS A 472 -6.54 12.78 -16.27
C HIS A 472 -7.31 13.22 -17.52
N GLU A 473 -6.86 12.82 -18.70
CA GLU A 473 -7.40 13.27 -19.99
C GLU A 473 -8.51 12.36 -20.53
N ASP A 474 -8.41 11.03 -20.33
CA ASP A 474 -9.32 10.06 -20.94
C ASP A 474 -10.29 9.44 -19.91
N PRO A 475 -11.57 9.82 -19.92
CA PRO A 475 -12.56 9.29 -19.00
C PRO A 475 -12.78 7.77 -19.13
N VAL A 476 -12.40 7.15 -20.24
CA VAL A 476 -12.48 5.68 -20.36
C VAL A 476 -11.59 4.98 -19.33
N VAL A 477 -10.47 5.60 -18.93
CA VAL A 477 -9.58 5.05 -17.89
C VAL A 477 -10.26 5.01 -16.52
N THR A 478 -11.04 6.04 -16.17
CA THR A 478 -11.73 6.11 -14.88
C THR A 478 -13.09 5.43 -14.91
N ASP A 479 -13.90 5.71 -15.90
CA ASP A 479 -15.34 5.42 -15.90
C ASP A 479 -15.71 4.19 -16.74
N GLY A 480 -14.81 3.75 -17.64
CA GLY A 480 -15.09 2.63 -18.55
C GLY A 480 -15.29 1.30 -17.80
N ASP A 481 -16.19 0.48 -18.32
CA ASP A 481 -16.38 -0.91 -17.87
C ASP A 481 -15.13 -1.74 -18.15
N PHE A 482 -14.95 -2.80 -17.35
CA PHE A 482 -13.80 -3.71 -17.46
C PHE A 482 -14.24 -5.08 -18.04
N GLU A 483 -13.46 -5.60 -18.99
CA GLU A 483 -13.60 -6.97 -19.49
C GLU A 483 -12.22 -7.62 -19.64
N LEU A 484 -11.98 -8.72 -18.90
CA LEU A 484 -10.76 -9.53 -19.01
C LEU A 484 -10.81 -10.38 -20.28
N LEU A 485 -9.75 -10.32 -21.08
CA LEU A 485 -9.53 -11.19 -22.23
C LEU A 485 -8.49 -12.25 -21.91
N LEU A 486 -8.63 -13.46 -22.49
CA LEU A 486 -7.66 -14.56 -22.34
C LEU A 486 -7.30 -14.85 -20.86
N PRO A 487 -8.29 -15.16 -20.00
CA PRO A 487 -8.05 -15.35 -18.57
C PRO A 487 -6.98 -16.41 -18.27
N ASP A 488 -6.93 -17.50 -19.03
CA ASP A 488 -6.03 -18.64 -18.77
C ASP A 488 -4.68 -18.55 -19.52
N HIS A 489 -4.44 -17.50 -20.30
CA HIS A 489 -3.20 -17.39 -21.07
C HIS A 489 -2.00 -17.15 -20.12
N PRO A 490 -0.94 -17.99 -20.14
CA PRO A 490 0.12 -17.98 -19.13
C PRO A 490 1.09 -16.80 -19.23
N ALA A 491 1.11 -16.08 -20.36
CA ALA A 491 2.04 -14.98 -20.59
C ALA A 491 1.37 -13.67 -21.03
N ILE A 492 0.15 -13.70 -21.55
CA ILE A 492 -0.54 -12.48 -22.00
C ILE A 492 -1.60 -12.06 -21.00
N TRP A 493 -1.54 -10.79 -20.61
CA TRP A 493 -2.60 -10.09 -19.90
C TRP A 493 -3.24 -9.10 -20.87
N ALA A 494 -4.49 -9.32 -21.20
CA ALA A 494 -5.23 -8.40 -22.06
C ALA A 494 -6.62 -8.12 -21.50
N PHE A 495 -7.09 -6.88 -21.62
CA PHE A 495 -8.40 -6.46 -21.18
C PHE A 495 -8.91 -5.25 -21.96
N LEU A 496 -10.20 -5.06 -21.92
CA LEU A 496 -10.89 -3.90 -22.49
C LEU A 496 -11.39 -2.98 -21.37
N ARG A 497 -11.32 -1.68 -21.64
CA ARG A 497 -12.06 -0.65 -20.92
C ARG A 497 -13.05 -0.03 -21.91
N ARG A 498 -14.32 0.05 -21.54
CA ARG A 498 -15.38 0.48 -22.46
C ARG A 498 -16.23 1.58 -21.87
N SER A 499 -16.44 2.66 -22.65
CA SER A 499 -17.47 3.67 -22.41
C SER A 499 -18.48 3.67 -23.54
N ALA A 500 -19.47 4.56 -23.46
CA ALA A 500 -20.43 4.75 -24.56
C ALA A 500 -19.76 5.22 -25.87
N GLU A 501 -18.68 5.99 -25.77
CA GLU A 501 -18.07 6.71 -26.89
C GLU A 501 -16.76 6.06 -27.40
N ALA A 502 -16.02 5.40 -26.54
CA ALA A 502 -14.70 4.86 -26.85
C ALA A 502 -14.36 3.60 -26.08
N GLU A 503 -13.37 2.88 -26.58
CA GLU A 503 -12.78 1.71 -25.94
C GLU A 503 -11.26 1.83 -25.92
N LEU A 504 -10.67 1.35 -24.83
CA LEU A 504 -9.24 1.08 -24.72
C LEU A 504 -9.03 -0.43 -24.69
N LEU A 505 -8.11 -0.92 -25.50
CA LEU A 505 -7.60 -2.28 -25.44
C LEU A 505 -6.17 -2.23 -24.87
N VAL A 506 -5.96 -2.89 -23.77
CA VAL A 506 -4.65 -3.09 -23.17
C VAL A 506 -4.20 -4.52 -23.45
N ALA A 507 -3.01 -4.70 -23.99
CA ALA A 507 -2.39 -6.01 -24.15
C ALA A 507 -0.93 -5.96 -23.69
N ALA A 508 -0.54 -6.89 -22.85
CA ALA A 508 0.75 -6.94 -22.18
C ALA A 508 1.32 -8.37 -22.16
N ASN A 509 2.60 -8.50 -22.49
CA ASN A 509 3.34 -9.73 -22.41
C ASN A 509 4.11 -9.80 -21.07
N PHE A 510 3.78 -10.76 -20.23
CA PHE A 510 4.40 -11.04 -18.93
C PHE A 510 5.41 -12.18 -19.04
N SER A 511 6.21 -12.19 -20.08
CA SER A 511 7.27 -13.19 -20.27
C SER A 511 8.51 -12.60 -20.92
N ALA A 512 9.63 -13.31 -20.76
CA ALA A 512 10.89 -12.99 -21.41
C ALA A 512 10.97 -13.43 -22.89
N ASP A 513 9.89 -14.03 -23.42
CA ASP A 513 9.83 -14.52 -24.78
C ASP A 513 8.92 -13.65 -25.65
N VAL A 514 9.21 -13.61 -26.96
CA VAL A 514 8.28 -13.01 -27.94
C VAL A 514 7.03 -13.88 -28.04
N THR A 515 5.87 -13.31 -27.75
CA THR A 515 4.60 -14.04 -27.71
C THR A 515 3.64 -13.57 -28.79
N GLY A 516 3.25 -14.51 -29.67
CA GLY A 516 2.17 -14.30 -30.64
C GLY A 516 0.81 -14.68 -30.06
N VAL A 517 -0.21 -13.86 -30.27
CA VAL A 517 -1.55 -14.11 -29.76
C VAL A 517 -2.62 -13.51 -30.65
N ARG A 518 -3.74 -14.21 -30.78
CA ARG A 518 -4.97 -13.66 -31.36
C ARG A 518 -5.96 -13.34 -30.27
N LEU A 519 -6.37 -12.07 -30.20
CA LEU A 519 -7.35 -11.61 -29.22
C LEU A 519 -8.79 -11.92 -29.68
N PRO A 520 -9.67 -12.37 -28.77
CA PRO A 520 -11.09 -12.63 -29.05
C PRO A 520 -11.90 -11.32 -29.03
N LEU A 521 -11.76 -10.52 -30.07
CA LEU A 521 -12.41 -9.21 -30.16
C LEU A 521 -13.67 -9.27 -31.02
N ASP A 522 -14.76 -8.69 -30.53
CA ASP A 522 -16.07 -8.68 -31.18
C ASP A 522 -16.18 -7.61 -32.28
N ALA A 523 -15.23 -6.69 -32.35
CA ALA A 523 -15.28 -5.54 -33.19
C ALA A 523 -14.00 -5.37 -34.05
N ASP A 524 -14.10 -4.61 -35.14
CA ASP A 524 -12.96 -4.23 -35.95
C ASP A 524 -12.10 -3.17 -35.25
N TRP A 525 -10.82 -3.45 -35.13
CA TRP A 525 -9.79 -2.58 -34.54
C TRP A 525 -8.78 -2.06 -35.58
N ALA A 526 -9.02 -2.30 -36.88
CA ALA A 526 -8.09 -1.88 -37.96
C ALA A 526 -7.84 -0.36 -37.99
N GLY A 527 -8.82 0.43 -37.55
CA GLY A 527 -8.71 1.89 -37.42
C GLY A 527 -8.30 2.42 -36.03
N ALA A 528 -7.93 1.54 -35.09
CA ALA A 528 -7.53 1.96 -33.75
C ALA A 528 -6.17 2.66 -33.75
N SER A 529 -6.04 3.67 -32.91
CA SER A 529 -4.77 4.38 -32.69
C SER A 529 -4.05 3.84 -31.45
N VAL A 530 -2.73 3.71 -31.53
CA VAL A 530 -1.90 3.45 -30.34
C VAL A 530 -1.81 4.72 -29.52
N VAL A 531 -2.21 4.66 -28.25
CA VAL A 531 -2.15 5.79 -27.31
C VAL A 531 -0.98 5.68 -26.34
N LEU A 532 -0.48 4.46 -26.09
CA LEU A 532 0.68 4.22 -25.24
C LEU A 532 1.36 2.90 -25.63
N THR A 533 2.69 2.89 -25.54
CA THR A 533 3.50 1.67 -25.61
C THR A 533 4.63 1.74 -24.57
N SER A 534 4.98 0.60 -23.99
CA SER A 534 6.10 0.51 -23.03
C SER A 534 7.48 0.49 -23.70
N LEU A 535 7.53 0.05 -24.97
CA LEU A 535 8.75 0.01 -25.79
C LEU A 535 8.58 0.97 -26.95
N SER A 536 9.62 1.76 -27.29
CA SER A 536 9.55 2.76 -28.34
C SER A 536 9.46 2.20 -29.75
N ASP A 537 8.78 2.90 -30.62
CA ASP A 537 9.04 3.31 -32.01
C ASP A 537 8.67 2.37 -33.17
N ASP A 538 8.34 1.12 -33.00
CA ASP A 538 7.79 0.33 -34.10
C ASP A 538 6.28 0.47 -34.18
N PRO A 539 5.71 0.74 -35.37
CA PRO A 539 4.27 0.77 -35.52
C PRO A 539 3.69 -0.60 -35.18
N GLN A 540 2.97 -0.65 -34.06
CA GLN A 540 2.31 -1.85 -33.61
C GLN A 540 1.20 -2.22 -34.60
N GLN A 541 1.16 -3.50 -34.98
CA GLN A 541 0.07 -3.98 -35.81
C GLN A 541 -1.26 -3.84 -35.04
N PRO A 542 -2.32 -3.37 -35.72
CA PRO A 542 -3.62 -3.31 -35.05
C PRO A 542 -4.12 -4.74 -34.73
N PRO A 543 -4.87 -4.89 -33.59
CA PRO A 543 -5.51 -6.16 -33.28
C PRO A 543 -6.41 -6.69 -34.39
N PRO A 544 -6.77 -7.99 -34.43
CA PRO A 544 -6.69 -8.94 -33.33
C PRO A 544 -5.41 -9.76 -33.22
N ASP A 545 -4.58 -9.82 -34.28
CA ASP A 545 -3.39 -10.66 -34.29
C ASP A 545 -2.17 -9.84 -33.82
N LEU A 546 -1.64 -10.16 -32.64
CA LEU A 546 -0.55 -9.43 -32.01
C LEU A 546 0.72 -10.29 -31.92
N LYS A 547 1.87 -9.63 -31.99
CA LYS A 547 3.16 -10.22 -31.68
C LYS A 547 3.88 -9.27 -30.74
N LEU A 548 3.87 -9.57 -29.44
CA LEU A 548 4.45 -8.75 -28.39
C LEU A 548 5.86 -9.21 -28.06
N ARG A 549 6.78 -8.28 -27.94
CA ARG A 549 8.17 -8.49 -27.47
C ARG A 549 8.18 -8.86 -25.98
N PRO A 550 9.31 -9.33 -25.45
CA PRO A 550 9.45 -9.55 -24.00
C PRO A 550 9.03 -8.33 -23.18
N TRP A 551 8.14 -8.54 -22.23
CA TRP A 551 7.64 -7.49 -21.32
C TRP A 551 7.13 -6.23 -22.05
N GLU A 552 6.53 -6.39 -23.21
CA GLU A 552 5.91 -5.30 -23.94
C GLU A 552 4.44 -5.13 -23.57
N SER A 553 4.02 -3.89 -23.37
CA SER A 553 2.61 -3.52 -23.28
C SER A 553 2.25 -2.45 -24.30
N VAL A 554 1.08 -2.57 -24.86
CA VAL A 554 0.52 -1.62 -25.84
C VAL A 554 -0.92 -1.33 -25.52
N VAL A 555 -1.31 -0.08 -25.70
CA VAL A 555 -2.67 0.41 -25.48
C VAL A 555 -3.19 1.01 -26.77
N TRP A 556 -4.29 0.47 -27.27
CA TRP A 556 -5.01 0.99 -28.44
C TRP A 556 -6.30 1.65 -28.00
N ARG A 557 -6.66 2.70 -28.73
CA ARG A 557 -7.94 3.38 -28.59
C ARG A 557 -8.73 3.32 -29.87
N ARG A 558 -10.02 3.00 -29.78
CA ARG A 558 -10.98 3.17 -30.86
C ARG A 558 -12.22 3.92 -30.38
N PHE A 559 -12.85 4.67 -31.29
CA PHE A 559 -14.17 5.24 -31.06
C PHE A 559 -15.24 4.21 -31.40
N ARG A 560 -16.31 4.21 -30.64
CA ARG A 560 -17.49 3.40 -30.94
C ARG A 560 -18.36 4.17 -31.94
N SER A 561 -18.79 3.50 -32.99
CA SER A 561 -19.70 4.03 -33.99
C SER A 561 -21.14 3.97 -33.50
#